data_5120735140bb079b85c5c217737c5a71
#
_entry.id   5120735140bb079b85c5c217737c5a71
#
_cell.length_a   1.000
_cell.length_b   1.000
_cell.length_c   1.000
_cell.angle_alpha   90.00
_cell.angle_beta   90.00
_cell.angle_gamma   90.00
#
_symmetry.space_group_name_H-M   'P 1'
#
loop_
_entity.id
_entity.type
_entity.pdbx_description
1 polymer ?
#
loop_
_entity_poly.entity_id
_entity_poly.type
_entity_poly.pdbx_seq_one_letter_code
_entity_poly.pdbx_strand_id
1 'polypeptide(L)'
;GIDRTTTYDLLSRLIEKGIVSYVIRNNVKYFKSASPQQLLMDLKEKQKRLQEVMPTLLSLEKQEKEDTSVEVFKGKEGIRSVLKIILRDKQNYILIGGAQGISQTIPIFTKQFLRTCMASGINGKLVCEQGFGNHPDDLVGKHEQYKLISKEFVSSTTKVWGNKTAFFVFTEPYHTILIKSKEVADRQRLFFNYLWKQAKEPSKKHKEKTLFR
;
A
#
# COMPACT_ATOMS: atom_id res chain seq x y z
N GLY A 1 -3.19 -40.07 -1.50
CA GLY A 1 -2.80 -39.95 -2.91
C GLY A 1 -3.72 -38.96 -3.61
N ILE A 2 -3.25 -38.29 -4.65
CA ILE A 2 -4.06 -37.38 -5.48
C ILE A 2 -4.85 -38.26 -6.46
N ASP A 3 -6.15 -37.97 -6.63
CA ASP A 3 -6.99 -38.66 -7.60
C ASP A 3 -6.49 -38.44 -9.04
N ARG A 4 -6.73 -39.46 -9.91
CA ARG A 4 -6.25 -39.45 -11.29
C ARG A 4 -6.78 -38.30 -12.11
N THR A 5 -8.06 -37.94 -11.96
CA THR A 5 -8.69 -36.82 -12.66
C THR A 5 -8.06 -35.50 -12.25
N THR A 6 -7.90 -35.26 -10.95
CA THR A 6 -7.22 -34.08 -10.39
C THR A 6 -5.78 -33.97 -10.87
N THR A 7 -5.07 -35.11 -11.00
CA THR A 7 -3.69 -35.15 -11.52
C THR A 7 -3.63 -34.65 -12.96
N TYR A 8 -4.53 -35.11 -13.83
CA TYR A 8 -4.57 -34.66 -15.23
C TYR A 8 -4.96 -33.19 -15.36
N ASP A 9 -5.89 -32.69 -14.55
CA ASP A 9 -6.26 -31.28 -14.54
C ASP A 9 -5.08 -30.39 -14.12
N LEU A 10 -4.35 -30.81 -13.10
CA LEU A 10 -3.13 -30.09 -12.67
C LEU A 10 -2.06 -30.09 -13.75
N LEU A 11 -1.82 -31.24 -14.39
CA LEU A 11 -0.86 -31.37 -15.49
C LEU A 11 -1.26 -30.50 -16.69
N SER A 12 -2.55 -30.45 -17.04
CA SER A 12 -3.05 -29.59 -18.12
C SER A 12 -2.77 -28.13 -17.84
N ARG A 13 -3.06 -27.63 -16.62
CA ARG A 13 -2.76 -26.26 -16.20
C ARG A 13 -1.25 -25.96 -16.20
N LEU A 14 -0.41 -26.93 -15.84
CA LEU A 14 1.04 -26.78 -15.87
C LEU A 14 1.58 -26.72 -17.31
N ILE A 15 0.95 -27.48 -18.24
CA ILE A 15 1.27 -27.43 -19.67
C ILE A 15 0.89 -26.06 -20.26
N GLU A 16 -0.31 -25.56 -19.96
CA GLU A 16 -0.74 -24.21 -20.39
C GLU A 16 0.19 -23.10 -19.92
N LYS A 17 0.78 -23.28 -18.73
CA LYS A 17 1.78 -22.35 -18.19
C LYS A 17 3.19 -22.59 -18.74
N GLY A 18 3.41 -23.59 -19.58
CA GLY A 18 4.73 -23.93 -20.11
C GLY A 18 5.70 -24.54 -19.08
N ILE A 19 5.21 -24.95 -17.90
CA ILE A 19 6.03 -25.53 -16.81
C ILE A 19 6.27 -27.02 -17.01
N VAL A 20 5.33 -27.69 -17.69
CA VAL A 20 5.38 -29.14 -18.04
C VAL A 20 5.16 -29.31 -19.53
N SER A 21 5.86 -30.23 -20.13
CA SER A 21 5.61 -30.73 -21.49
C SER A 21 5.36 -32.25 -21.44
N TYR A 22 4.88 -32.82 -22.52
CA TYR A 22 4.75 -34.28 -22.62
C TYR A 22 5.24 -34.80 -23.96
N VAL A 23 5.67 -36.05 -23.96
CA VAL A 23 5.96 -36.83 -25.16
C VAL A 23 5.08 -38.07 -25.16
N ILE A 24 4.66 -38.53 -26.36
CA ILE A 24 3.90 -39.75 -26.50
C ILE A 24 4.86 -40.84 -26.97
N ARG A 25 4.94 -41.94 -26.21
CA ARG A 25 5.67 -43.16 -26.59
C ARG A 25 4.75 -44.37 -26.39
N ASN A 26 4.62 -45.20 -27.39
CA ASN A 26 3.75 -46.42 -27.36
C ASN A 26 2.33 -46.07 -26.85
N ASN A 27 1.75 -44.98 -27.34
CA ASN A 27 0.41 -44.48 -26.96
C ASN A 27 0.26 -44.09 -25.49
N VAL A 28 1.38 -43.87 -24.74
CA VAL A 28 1.42 -43.41 -23.35
C VAL A 28 2.05 -42.04 -23.30
N LYS A 29 1.41 -41.10 -22.54
CA LYS A 29 1.95 -39.75 -22.28
C LYS A 29 2.97 -39.79 -21.15
N TYR A 30 4.16 -39.31 -21.42
CA TYR A 30 5.23 -39.11 -20.43
C TYR A 30 5.42 -37.63 -20.21
N PHE A 31 5.22 -37.17 -19.01
CA PHE A 31 5.33 -35.77 -18.65
C PHE A 31 6.76 -35.43 -18.21
N LYS A 32 7.25 -34.27 -18.62
CA LYS A 32 8.59 -33.77 -18.28
C LYS A 32 8.47 -32.30 -17.85
N SER A 33 9.16 -31.90 -16.78
CA SER A 33 9.28 -30.52 -16.42
C SER A 33 10.04 -29.72 -17.48
N ALA A 34 9.64 -28.44 -17.69
CA ALA A 34 10.44 -27.51 -18.47
C ALA A 34 11.79 -27.29 -17.78
N SER A 35 12.82 -26.95 -18.54
CA SER A 35 14.10 -26.61 -17.93
C SER A 35 13.99 -25.25 -17.22
N PRO A 36 14.68 -25.05 -16.08
CA PRO A 36 14.70 -23.75 -15.42
C PRO A 36 15.16 -22.61 -16.34
N GLN A 37 16.09 -22.89 -17.26
CA GLN A 37 16.57 -21.94 -18.25
C GLN A 37 15.45 -21.52 -19.21
N GLN A 38 14.61 -22.45 -19.66
CA GLN A 38 13.48 -22.12 -20.54
C GLN A 38 12.48 -21.21 -19.83
N LEU A 39 12.13 -21.50 -18.57
CA LEU A 39 11.25 -20.64 -17.78
C LEU A 39 11.82 -19.23 -17.61
N LEU A 40 13.12 -19.12 -17.42
CA LEU A 40 13.79 -17.83 -17.32
C LEU A 40 13.76 -17.05 -18.65
N MET A 41 13.93 -17.75 -19.77
CA MET A 41 13.82 -17.16 -21.11
C MET A 41 12.41 -16.65 -21.39
N ASP A 42 11.39 -17.41 -21.08
CA ASP A 42 9.99 -17.03 -21.26
C ASP A 42 9.62 -15.79 -20.42
N LEU A 43 10.12 -15.70 -19.19
CA LEU A 43 9.94 -14.50 -18.35
C LEU A 43 10.64 -13.28 -18.91
N LYS A 44 11.85 -13.43 -19.42
CA LYS A 44 12.60 -12.34 -20.08
C LYS A 44 11.88 -11.84 -21.33
N GLU A 45 11.33 -12.76 -22.13
CA GLU A 45 10.56 -12.40 -23.31
C GLU A 45 9.29 -11.63 -22.96
N LYS A 46 8.53 -12.08 -21.95
CA LYS A 46 7.36 -11.33 -21.44
C LYS A 46 7.74 -9.96 -20.91
N GLN A 47 8.85 -9.86 -20.20
CA GLN A 47 9.38 -8.57 -19.72
C GLN A 47 9.71 -7.64 -20.89
N LYS A 48 10.38 -8.15 -21.93
CA LYS A 48 10.72 -7.37 -23.11
C LYS A 48 9.47 -6.85 -23.83
N ARG A 49 8.47 -7.72 -24.07
CA ARG A 49 7.19 -7.30 -24.67
C ARG A 49 6.50 -6.20 -23.86
N LEU A 50 6.53 -6.31 -22.52
CA LEU A 50 5.98 -5.26 -21.66
C LEU A 50 6.77 -3.95 -21.81
N GLN A 51 8.11 -4.02 -21.87
CA GLN A 51 8.95 -2.83 -22.06
C GLN A 51 8.70 -2.14 -23.40
N GLU A 52 8.40 -2.89 -24.45
CA GLU A 52 8.09 -2.34 -25.79
C GLU A 52 6.77 -1.54 -25.81
N VAL A 53 5.75 -1.96 -25.04
CA VAL A 53 4.46 -1.25 -24.98
C VAL A 53 4.42 -0.17 -23.89
N MET A 54 5.36 -0.18 -22.95
CA MET A 54 5.42 0.81 -21.84
C MET A 54 5.41 2.27 -22.31
N PRO A 55 6.16 2.70 -23.37
CA PRO A 55 6.11 4.09 -23.84
C PRO A 55 4.73 4.52 -24.29
N THR A 56 4.00 3.63 -24.98
CA THR A 56 2.62 3.88 -25.41
C THR A 56 1.68 4.01 -24.22
N LEU A 57 1.77 3.11 -23.25
CA LEU A 57 0.96 3.17 -22.03
C LEU A 57 1.24 4.47 -21.24
N LEU A 58 2.51 4.86 -21.11
CA LEU A 58 2.90 6.10 -20.46
C LEU A 58 2.43 7.35 -21.21
N SER A 59 2.35 7.29 -22.55
CA SER A 59 1.80 8.40 -23.34
C SER A 59 0.30 8.56 -23.15
N LEU A 60 -0.43 7.46 -23.06
CA LEU A 60 -1.86 7.46 -22.74
C LEU A 60 -2.12 8.00 -21.33
N GLU A 61 -1.34 7.58 -20.34
CA GLU A 61 -1.40 8.11 -18.97
C GLU A 61 -1.16 9.62 -18.92
N LYS A 62 -0.27 10.13 -19.78
CA LYS A 62 0.00 11.59 -19.88
C LYS A 62 -1.12 12.38 -20.56
N GLN A 63 -1.91 11.76 -21.44
CA GLN A 63 -3.05 12.42 -22.09
C GLN A 63 -4.24 12.60 -21.15
N GLU A 64 -4.38 11.76 -20.12
CA GLU A 64 -5.34 11.95 -19.03
C GLU A 64 -4.79 12.93 -17.97
N LYS A 65 -4.39 14.12 -18.41
CA LYS A 65 -4.16 15.24 -17.48
C LYS A 65 -5.49 15.89 -17.09
N GLU A 66 -6.34 15.14 -16.45
CA GLU A 66 -7.31 15.77 -15.56
C GLU A 66 -6.53 16.27 -14.34
N ASP A 67 -6.62 17.57 -14.04
CA ASP A 67 -6.05 18.17 -12.84
C ASP A 67 -6.61 17.53 -11.56
N THR A 68 -7.72 16.78 -11.70
CA THR A 68 -8.39 16.05 -10.62
C THR A 68 -8.75 14.64 -11.06
N SER A 69 -8.33 13.64 -10.29
CA SER A 69 -8.76 12.24 -10.46
C SER A 69 -9.12 11.61 -9.13
N VAL A 70 -10.03 10.62 -9.18
CA VAL A 70 -10.48 9.86 -8.00
C VAL A 70 -10.34 8.37 -8.32
N GLU A 71 -9.60 7.68 -7.49
CA GLU A 71 -9.38 6.24 -7.60
C GLU A 71 -9.86 5.54 -6.33
N VAL A 72 -10.52 4.40 -6.47
CA VAL A 72 -10.96 3.58 -5.34
C VAL A 72 -10.20 2.26 -5.34
N PHE A 73 -9.45 2.03 -4.28
CA PHE A 73 -8.70 0.81 -4.04
C PHE A 73 -9.44 -0.07 -3.03
N LYS A 74 -9.60 -1.36 -3.33
CA LYS A 74 -10.33 -2.32 -2.49
C LYS A 74 -9.39 -3.22 -1.68
N GLY A 75 -9.82 -3.56 -0.48
CA GLY A 75 -9.16 -4.54 0.39
C GLY A 75 -7.83 -4.06 0.98
N LYS A 76 -7.14 -4.98 1.64
CA LYS A 76 -5.83 -4.74 2.27
C LYS A 76 -4.75 -4.37 1.26
N GLU A 77 -4.80 -4.95 0.06
CA GLU A 77 -3.87 -4.61 -1.02
C GLU A 77 -4.08 -3.18 -1.53
N GLY A 78 -5.33 -2.68 -1.50
CA GLY A 78 -5.62 -1.29 -1.81
C GLY A 78 -4.94 -0.32 -0.84
N ILE A 79 -4.99 -0.59 0.45
CA ILE A 79 -4.28 0.20 1.47
C ILE A 79 -2.76 0.17 1.20
N ARG A 80 -2.18 -1.01 0.91
CA ARG A 80 -0.75 -1.16 0.58
C ARG A 80 -0.36 -0.37 -0.66
N SER A 81 -1.19 -0.40 -1.70
CA SER A 81 -0.94 0.32 -2.95
C SER A 81 -0.84 1.82 -2.72
N VAL A 82 -1.76 2.40 -1.94
CA VAL A 82 -1.73 3.84 -1.63
C VAL A 82 -0.52 4.21 -0.77
N LEU A 83 -0.13 3.38 0.21
CA LEU A 83 1.09 3.63 0.99
C LEU A 83 2.36 3.54 0.13
N LYS A 84 2.41 2.63 -0.87
CA LYS A 84 3.52 2.57 -1.84
C LYS A 84 3.59 3.83 -2.71
N ILE A 85 2.45 4.47 -3.04
CA ILE A 85 2.45 5.74 -3.78
C ILE A 85 3.14 6.83 -2.93
N ILE A 86 2.89 6.91 -1.62
CA ILE A 86 3.58 7.86 -0.73
C ILE A 86 5.09 7.65 -0.77
N LEU A 87 5.56 6.39 -0.69
CA LEU A 87 6.99 6.06 -0.74
C LEU A 87 7.62 6.43 -2.10
N ARG A 88 6.90 6.19 -3.20
CA ARG A 88 7.34 6.54 -4.55
C ARG A 88 7.47 8.06 -4.74
N ASP A 89 6.49 8.81 -4.22
CA ASP A 89 6.44 10.26 -4.38
C ASP A 89 7.46 10.99 -3.47
N LYS A 90 7.99 10.32 -2.43
CA LYS A 90 9.02 10.83 -1.51
C LYS A 90 8.69 12.19 -0.90
N GLN A 91 7.44 12.42 -0.56
CA GLN A 91 6.97 13.69 0.01
C GLN A 91 6.52 13.51 1.46
N ASN A 92 6.72 14.56 2.26
CA ASN A 92 6.19 14.62 3.61
C ASN A 92 4.67 14.55 3.60
N TYR A 93 4.09 13.96 4.62
CA TYR A 93 2.65 13.80 4.73
C TYR A 93 2.09 14.33 6.04
N ILE A 94 0.82 14.64 6.02
CA ILE A 94 0.02 14.84 7.21
C ILE A 94 -1.01 13.70 7.34
N LEU A 95 -1.39 13.39 8.58
CA LEU A 95 -2.44 12.43 8.88
C LEU A 95 -3.43 13.06 9.85
N ILE A 96 -4.71 12.90 9.56
CA ILE A 96 -5.82 13.26 10.44
C ILE A 96 -6.53 11.95 10.79
N GLY A 97 -6.68 11.64 12.06
CA GLY A 97 -7.45 10.49 12.53
C GLY A 97 -6.64 9.36 13.14
N GLY A 98 -7.28 8.20 13.24
CA GLY A 98 -6.69 7.03 13.89
C GLY A 98 -5.68 6.31 12.98
N ALA A 99 -4.38 6.49 13.21
CA ALA A 99 -3.35 5.70 12.55
C ALA A 99 -3.45 4.19 12.87
N GLN A 100 -4.17 3.83 13.95
CA GLN A 100 -4.42 2.45 14.37
C GLN A 100 -5.10 1.61 13.29
N GLY A 101 -6.08 2.16 12.56
CA GLY A 101 -6.79 1.42 11.52
C GLY A 101 -5.85 0.80 10.48
N ILE A 102 -4.84 1.56 10.02
CA ILE A 102 -3.84 1.06 9.06
C ILE A 102 -2.94 0.00 9.73
N SER A 103 -2.42 0.29 10.93
CA SER A 103 -1.49 -0.61 11.63
C SER A 103 -2.14 -1.92 12.07
N GLN A 104 -3.41 -1.91 12.45
CA GLN A 104 -4.17 -3.11 12.79
C GLN A 104 -4.52 -3.94 11.55
N THR A 105 -4.85 -3.30 10.44
CA THR A 105 -5.26 -3.99 9.22
C THR A 105 -4.08 -4.66 8.49
N ILE A 106 -2.91 -4.00 8.44
CA ILE A 106 -1.70 -4.45 7.72
C ILE A 106 -0.42 -4.24 8.55
N PRO A 107 -0.29 -4.86 9.75
CA PRO A 107 0.74 -4.52 10.74
C PRO A 107 2.18 -4.67 10.22
N ILE A 108 2.48 -5.77 9.54
CA ILE A 108 3.85 -6.03 9.02
C ILE A 108 4.23 -4.98 7.98
N PHE A 109 3.31 -4.69 7.04
CA PHE A 109 3.58 -3.70 6.00
C PHE A 109 3.69 -2.29 6.57
N THR A 110 2.89 -1.94 7.59
CA THR A 110 2.98 -0.63 8.25
C THR A 110 4.35 -0.41 8.88
N LYS A 111 4.90 -1.40 9.58
CA LYS A 111 6.27 -1.33 10.13
C LYS A 111 7.31 -1.11 9.03
N GLN A 112 7.19 -1.84 7.92
CA GLN A 112 8.09 -1.68 6.77
C GLN A 112 7.95 -0.30 6.13
N PHE A 113 6.72 0.19 5.93
CA PHE A 113 6.44 1.52 5.42
C PHE A 113 7.10 2.62 6.25
N LEU A 114 6.92 2.59 7.58
CA LEU A 114 7.50 3.58 8.48
C LEU A 114 9.02 3.57 8.47
N ARG A 115 9.65 2.38 8.45
CA ARG A 115 11.12 2.25 8.31
C ARG A 115 11.60 2.83 6.99
N THR A 116 10.89 2.59 5.90
CA THR A 116 11.24 3.12 4.58
C THR A 116 11.07 4.63 4.54
N CYS A 117 10.01 5.18 5.14
CA CYS A 117 9.83 6.63 5.28
C CYS A 117 11.02 7.26 6.02
N MET A 118 11.39 6.70 7.18
CA MET A 118 12.53 7.17 7.96
C MET A 118 13.84 7.13 7.17
N ALA A 119 14.12 6.02 6.49
CA ALA A 119 15.33 5.87 5.67
C ALA A 119 15.37 6.82 4.47
N SER A 120 14.21 7.20 3.96
CA SER A 120 14.07 8.11 2.80
C SER A 120 13.90 9.60 3.19
N GLY A 121 13.95 9.94 4.48
CA GLY A 121 13.76 11.31 4.96
C GLY A 121 12.33 11.84 4.83
N ILE A 122 11.33 10.95 4.67
CA ILE A 122 9.92 11.32 4.58
C ILE A 122 9.40 11.52 6.01
N ASN A 123 8.93 12.72 6.33
CA ASN A 123 8.41 13.05 7.65
C ASN A 123 6.89 13.14 7.66
N GLY A 124 6.30 12.78 8.80
CA GLY A 124 4.86 12.85 9.04
C GLY A 124 4.49 13.84 10.15
N LYS A 125 3.35 14.52 10.01
CA LYS A 125 2.68 15.22 11.11
C LYS A 125 1.28 14.66 11.28
N LEU A 126 0.94 14.25 12.51
CA LEU A 126 -0.26 13.49 12.79
C LEU A 126 -1.12 14.19 13.84
N VAL A 127 -2.40 14.38 13.56
CA VAL A 127 -3.41 14.71 14.57
C VAL A 127 -4.20 13.43 14.82
N CYS A 128 -4.03 12.86 16.01
CA CYS A 128 -4.59 11.56 16.39
C CYS A 128 -5.63 11.71 17.50
N GLU A 129 -6.56 10.75 17.58
CA GLU A 129 -7.53 10.70 18.67
C GLU A 129 -6.87 10.38 20.01
N GLN A 130 -7.45 10.89 21.10
CA GLN A 130 -7.09 10.48 22.45
C GLN A 130 -7.36 9.00 22.64
N GLY A 131 -6.40 8.25 23.20
CA GLY A 131 -6.44 6.80 23.28
C GLY A 131 -5.66 6.11 22.16
N PHE A 132 -5.00 6.87 21.31
CA PHE A 132 -4.00 6.39 20.36
C PHE A 132 -2.85 5.69 21.13
N GLY A 133 -2.92 4.37 21.21
CA GLY A 133 -2.05 3.60 22.10
C GLY A 133 -1.21 2.51 21.45
N ASN A 134 -1.37 2.24 20.14
CA ASN A 134 -0.69 1.14 19.46
C ASN A 134 -0.08 1.52 18.12
N HIS A 135 0.49 2.70 18.02
CA HIS A 135 1.46 2.94 16.95
C HIS A 135 2.68 2.02 17.20
N PRO A 136 3.34 1.46 16.18
CA PRO A 136 4.56 0.66 16.37
C PRO A 136 5.57 1.51 17.15
N ASP A 137 5.72 1.21 18.42
CA ASP A 137 6.37 2.04 19.45
C ASP A 137 7.80 2.46 19.11
N ASP A 138 8.51 1.68 18.27
CA ASP A 138 9.90 1.90 17.91
C ASP A 138 10.13 3.02 16.88
N LEU A 139 9.08 3.56 16.27
CA LEU A 139 9.18 4.48 15.12
C LEU A 139 8.50 5.82 15.36
N VAL A 140 7.63 5.92 16.35
CA VAL A 140 6.99 7.18 16.74
C VAL A 140 8.04 8.14 17.29
N GLY A 141 8.03 9.37 16.80
CA GLY A 141 8.90 10.44 17.28
C GLY A 141 10.27 10.53 16.57
N LYS A 142 10.65 9.56 15.73
CA LYS A 142 11.91 9.66 14.95
C LYS A 142 11.73 10.41 13.63
N HIS A 143 10.60 10.25 12.96
CA HIS A 143 10.27 10.93 11.70
C HIS A 143 8.83 11.46 11.67
N GLU A 144 8.03 11.15 12.69
CA GLU A 144 6.65 11.62 12.82
C GLU A 144 6.48 12.46 14.08
N GLN A 145 5.81 13.60 13.94
CA GLN A 145 5.33 14.43 15.05
C GLN A 145 3.83 14.22 15.20
N TYR A 146 3.34 14.03 16.40
CA TYR A 146 1.90 13.87 16.61
C TYR A 146 1.37 14.70 17.77
N LYS A 147 0.11 15.06 17.68
CA LYS A 147 -0.70 15.67 18.72
C LYS A 147 -2.00 14.92 18.89
N LEU A 148 -2.61 15.06 20.07
CA LEU A 148 -3.84 14.36 20.46
C LEU A 148 -5.02 15.33 20.51
N ILE A 149 -6.16 14.88 19.94
CA ILE A 149 -7.43 15.62 19.95
C ILE A 149 -8.55 14.70 20.46
N SER A 150 -9.68 15.26 20.93
CA SER A 150 -10.85 14.48 21.34
C SER A 150 -11.42 13.67 20.19
N LYS A 151 -11.94 12.47 20.48
CA LYS A 151 -12.58 11.55 19.51
C LYS A 151 -13.71 12.18 18.71
N GLU A 152 -14.41 13.15 19.27
CA GLU A 152 -15.56 13.81 18.64
C GLU A 152 -15.20 14.52 17.32
N PHE A 153 -13.94 14.83 17.11
CA PHE A 153 -13.47 15.59 15.94
C PHE A 153 -12.93 14.73 14.79
N VAL A 154 -12.79 13.40 14.98
CA VAL A 154 -12.13 12.56 13.97
C VAL A 154 -12.84 11.23 13.81
N SER A 155 -13.48 11.04 12.68
CA SER A 155 -14.23 9.80 12.37
C SER A 155 -13.54 8.91 11.32
N SER A 156 -12.55 9.42 10.58
CA SER A 156 -11.89 8.70 9.50
C SER A 156 -10.39 9.00 9.46
N THR A 157 -9.63 8.07 8.90
CA THR A 157 -8.20 8.28 8.68
C THR A 157 -7.97 8.90 7.30
N THR A 158 -7.36 10.08 7.29
CA THR A 158 -7.02 10.81 6.07
C THR A 158 -5.53 11.06 6.03
N LYS A 159 -4.86 10.71 4.91
CA LYS A 159 -3.47 11.10 4.65
C LYS A 159 -3.41 12.07 3.48
N VAL A 160 -2.55 13.11 3.59
CA VAL A 160 -2.36 14.11 2.52
C VAL A 160 -0.87 14.30 2.26
N TRP A 161 -0.47 14.22 1.00
CA TRP A 161 0.90 14.48 0.54
C TRP A 161 0.86 15.07 -0.87
N GLY A 162 1.75 15.99 -1.19
CA GLY A 162 1.74 16.67 -2.49
C GLY A 162 0.37 17.22 -2.86
N ASN A 163 -0.16 16.85 -4.00
CA ASN A 163 -1.51 17.16 -4.45
C ASN A 163 -2.49 15.97 -4.26
N LYS A 164 -2.20 15.05 -3.36
CA LYS A 164 -2.97 13.82 -3.14
C LYS A 164 -3.56 13.78 -1.74
N THR A 165 -4.78 13.29 -1.66
CA THR A 165 -5.51 13.01 -0.42
C THR A 165 -6.04 11.59 -0.46
N ALA A 166 -5.77 10.79 0.57
CA ALA A 166 -6.29 9.45 0.70
C ALA A 166 -7.17 9.33 1.95
N PHE A 167 -8.39 8.83 1.75
CA PHE A 167 -9.33 8.48 2.81
C PHE A 167 -9.35 6.97 2.99
N PHE A 168 -9.11 6.50 4.22
CA PHE A 168 -9.08 5.09 4.56
C PHE A 168 -10.35 4.71 5.28
N VAL A 169 -11.11 3.77 4.71
CA VAL A 169 -12.35 3.22 5.26
C VAL A 169 -12.06 1.81 5.78
N PHE A 170 -12.18 1.62 7.10
CA PHE A 170 -11.84 0.36 7.79
C PHE A 170 -13.05 -0.54 8.08
N THR A 171 -14.22 -0.25 7.50
CA THR A 171 -15.35 -1.18 7.43
C THR A 171 -15.14 -2.18 6.30
N GLU A 172 -15.37 -3.47 6.55
CA GLU A 172 -15.27 -4.48 5.50
C GLU A 172 -16.46 -4.40 4.52
N PRO A 173 -16.17 -4.49 3.22
CA PRO A 173 -14.85 -4.60 2.60
C PRO A 173 -14.07 -3.28 2.68
N TYR A 174 -12.79 -3.34 3.09
CA TYR A 174 -11.92 -2.15 3.19
C TYR A 174 -11.83 -1.41 1.87
N HIS A 175 -11.86 -0.08 1.96
CA HIS A 175 -11.67 0.79 0.80
C HIS A 175 -10.69 1.91 1.12
N THR A 176 -9.93 2.32 0.11
CA THR A 176 -9.12 3.54 0.16
C THR A 176 -9.48 4.40 -1.04
N ILE A 177 -9.93 5.62 -0.81
CA ILE A 177 -10.27 6.59 -1.85
C ILE A 177 -9.08 7.54 -1.98
N LEU A 178 -8.42 7.52 -3.12
CA LEU A 178 -7.31 8.41 -3.44
C LEU A 178 -7.82 9.51 -4.38
N ILE A 179 -7.72 10.74 -3.94
CA ILE A 179 -8.04 11.93 -4.74
C ILE A 179 -6.74 12.63 -5.09
N LYS A 180 -6.47 12.81 -6.38
CA LYS A 180 -5.40 13.66 -6.88
C LYS A 180 -6.03 14.99 -7.27
N SER A 181 -5.89 15.98 -6.42
CA SER A 181 -6.39 17.35 -6.63
C SER A 181 -5.65 18.29 -5.69
N LYS A 182 -5.05 19.33 -6.25
CA LYS A 182 -4.35 20.36 -5.45
C LYS A 182 -5.33 21.07 -4.53
N GLU A 183 -6.51 21.41 -5.04
CA GLU A 183 -7.52 22.10 -4.25
C GLU A 183 -7.97 21.28 -3.04
N VAL A 184 -8.31 19.98 -3.24
CA VAL A 184 -8.70 19.10 -2.15
C VAL A 184 -7.57 18.96 -1.13
N ALA A 185 -6.33 18.74 -1.59
CA ALA A 185 -5.18 18.60 -0.71
C ALA A 185 -4.92 19.88 0.12
N ASP A 186 -5.04 21.06 -0.49
CA ASP A 186 -4.84 22.33 0.20
C ASP A 186 -5.95 22.58 1.23
N ARG A 187 -7.21 22.24 0.93
CA ARG A 187 -8.33 22.31 1.89
C ARG A 187 -8.10 21.39 3.09
N GLN A 188 -7.65 20.17 2.85
CA GLN A 188 -7.32 19.21 3.92
C GLN A 188 -6.14 19.70 4.78
N ARG A 189 -5.14 20.36 4.19
CA ARG A 189 -4.05 20.99 4.97
C ARG A 189 -4.53 22.13 5.85
N LEU A 190 -5.43 22.97 5.34
CA LEU A 190 -6.04 24.02 6.16
C LEU A 190 -6.81 23.43 7.34
N PHE A 191 -7.58 22.39 7.10
CA PHE A 191 -8.29 21.66 8.16
C PHE A 191 -7.32 21.03 9.18
N PHE A 192 -6.28 20.36 8.68
CA PHE A 192 -5.21 19.82 9.55
C PHE A 192 -4.59 20.93 10.43
N ASN A 193 -4.24 22.07 9.86
CA ASN A 193 -3.61 23.18 10.59
C ASN A 193 -4.53 23.73 11.67
N TYR A 194 -5.82 23.78 11.42
CA TYR A 194 -6.81 24.16 12.43
C TYR A 194 -6.82 23.14 13.58
N LEU A 195 -6.94 21.86 13.28
CA LEU A 195 -6.92 20.78 14.29
C LEU A 195 -5.58 20.75 15.05
N TRP A 196 -4.45 20.94 14.37
CA TRP A 196 -3.11 20.96 14.97
C TRP A 196 -2.96 22.04 16.05
N LYS A 197 -3.60 23.18 15.87
CA LYS A 197 -3.62 24.27 16.86
C LYS A 197 -4.47 23.92 18.09
N GLN A 198 -5.53 23.16 17.92
CA GLN A 198 -6.42 22.73 19.01
C GLN A 198 -5.91 21.47 19.73
N ALA A 199 -5.10 20.67 19.06
CA ALA A 199 -4.58 19.41 19.58
C ALA A 199 -3.49 19.63 20.63
N LYS A 200 -3.45 18.76 21.64
CA LYS A 200 -2.51 18.78 22.76
C LYS A 200 -1.32 17.88 22.50
N GLU A 201 -0.14 18.31 22.97
CA GLU A 201 1.05 17.44 22.99
C GLU A 201 0.77 16.19 23.83
N PRO A 202 1.31 15.02 23.42
CA PRO A 202 1.19 13.81 24.23
C PRO A 202 1.82 14.00 25.60
N SER A 203 1.16 13.52 26.66
CA SER A 203 1.68 13.61 28.02
C SER A 203 3.00 12.85 28.14
N LYS A 204 3.92 13.30 29.04
CA LYS A 204 5.22 12.63 29.25
C LYS A 204 5.09 11.12 29.55
N LYS A 205 4.01 10.69 30.25
CA LYS A 205 3.69 9.28 30.49
C LYS A 205 3.44 8.45 29.21
N HIS A 206 3.00 9.08 28.13
CA HIS A 206 2.85 8.42 26.83
C HIS A 206 4.20 8.27 26.11
N LYS A 207 5.11 9.24 26.29
CA LYS A 207 6.48 9.17 25.72
C LYS A 207 7.35 8.12 26.40
N GLU A 208 7.19 7.92 27.72
CA GLU A 208 7.98 6.94 28.46
C GLU A 208 7.54 5.49 28.21
N LYS A 209 6.23 5.21 28.01
CA LYS A 209 5.77 3.87 27.61
C LYS A 209 6.25 3.46 26.21
N THR A 210 6.63 4.43 25.38
CA THR A 210 7.14 4.23 24.03
C THR A 210 8.67 3.97 24.01
N LEU A 211 9.37 4.29 25.10
CA LEU A 211 10.85 4.14 25.22
C LEU A 211 11.30 2.83 25.90
N PHE A 212 10.38 2.06 26.52
CA PHE A 212 10.73 0.91 27.38
C PHE A 212 10.04 -0.42 27.01
N ARG A 213 9.61 -0.63 25.75
CA ARG A 213 9.13 -1.94 25.29
C ARG A 213 9.72 -2.34 23.94
#